data_f967fca7b35e2075e9f0b9a5a1312738
#
_entry.id   f967fca7b35e2075e9f0b9a5a1312738
#
_cell.length_a   1.000
_cell.length_b   1.000
_cell.length_c   1.000
_cell.angle_alpha   90.00
_cell.angle_beta   90.00
_cell.angle_gamma   90.00
#
_symmetry.space_group_name_H-M   'P 1'
#
loop_
_entity.id
_entity.type
_entity.pdbx_description
1 polymer ?
#
loop_
_entity_poly.entity_id
_entity_poly.type
_entity_poly.pdbx_seq_one_letter_code
_entity_poly.pdbx_strand_id
1 'polypeptide(L)'
;LNKGKISLTSSELIKALFIMDYDLRAEGDKLPAEQLAMEWNEMERKFQDDKFWYFISDDNQGTQTRIDVLFDFVTCRGEENDTDYSYREFQKLYDFCRNQERNRTNEVFVSSWSNDVHSMQDAWKQVRKTFDRLVAWYEDNLYYHYVGYLIAVGFSPLQIYNYLEDEKRKRKVFEPGYEWTIEDTEKSLRRKIMERFKQDNKFIKKDVIDEFE
;
A
#
# COMPACT_ATOMS: atom_id res chain seq x y z
N LEU A 1 -12.18 -38.44 3.23
CA LEU A 1 -11.45 -38.05 2.01
C LEU A 1 -11.69 -36.57 1.72
N ASN A 2 -10.97 -35.69 2.45
CA ASN A 2 -11.01 -34.23 2.21
C ASN A 2 -9.92 -33.89 1.20
N LYS A 3 -10.09 -34.30 -0.06
CA LYS A 3 -9.25 -33.86 -1.17
C LYS A 3 -9.85 -32.58 -1.75
N GLY A 4 -9.17 -31.44 -1.53
CA GLY A 4 -9.38 -30.23 -2.30
C GLY A 4 -9.96 -29.02 -1.58
N LYS A 5 -9.57 -28.77 -0.32
CA LYS A 5 -9.75 -27.41 0.22
C LYS A 5 -8.60 -26.57 -0.32
N ILE A 6 -8.82 -25.90 -1.44
CA ILE A 6 -7.96 -24.79 -1.87
C ILE A 6 -8.19 -23.69 -0.82
N SER A 7 -7.14 -23.33 -0.07
CA SER A 7 -7.23 -22.19 0.84
C SER A 7 -7.40 -20.91 0.00
N LEU A 8 -8.34 -20.05 0.41
CA LEU A 8 -8.49 -18.73 -0.21
C LEU A 8 -7.21 -17.91 0.00
N THR A 9 -6.86 -17.13 -0.98
CA THR A 9 -5.74 -16.18 -0.90
C THR A 9 -6.10 -14.99 -0.02
N SER A 10 -5.11 -14.22 0.45
CA SER A 10 -5.35 -13.01 1.26
C SER A 10 -6.24 -12.02 0.53
N SER A 11 -6.03 -11.80 -0.78
CA SER A 11 -6.87 -10.91 -1.59
C SER A 11 -8.31 -11.41 -1.74
N GLU A 12 -8.52 -12.73 -1.91
CA GLU A 12 -9.88 -13.29 -1.97
C GLU A 12 -10.62 -13.13 -0.64
N LEU A 13 -9.91 -13.30 0.48
CA LEU A 13 -10.46 -13.05 1.81
C LEU A 13 -10.80 -11.57 2.02
N ILE A 14 -9.93 -10.66 1.63
CA ILE A 14 -10.18 -9.21 1.69
C ILE A 14 -11.38 -8.83 0.81
N LYS A 15 -11.47 -9.37 -0.42
CA LYS A 15 -12.63 -9.18 -1.30
C LYS A 15 -13.93 -9.62 -0.61
N ALA A 16 -13.90 -10.76 0.05
CA ALA A 16 -15.07 -11.26 0.78
C ALA A 16 -15.49 -10.31 1.92
N LEU A 17 -14.54 -9.68 2.64
CA LEU A 17 -14.88 -8.69 3.68
C LEU A 17 -15.61 -7.49 3.11
N PHE A 18 -15.19 -6.96 1.96
CA PHE A 18 -15.88 -5.86 1.28
C PHE A 18 -17.30 -6.25 0.82
N ILE A 19 -17.47 -7.47 0.29
CA ILE A 19 -18.80 -7.98 -0.12
C ILE A 19 -19.70 -8.16 1.10
N MET A 20 -19.18 -8.71 2.21
CA MET A 20 -19.96 -8.90 3.43
C MET A 20 -20.34 -7.56 4.09
N ASP A 21 -19.47 -6.54 4.06
CA ASP A 21 -19.80 -5.19 4.53
C ASP A 21 -20.92 -4.57 3.67
N TYR A 22 -20.88 -4.79 2.37
CA TYR A 22 -21.93 -4.35 1.46
C TYR A 22 -23.33 -4.88 1.86
N ASP A 23 -23.42 -6.15 2.20
CA ASP A 23 -24.69 -6.78 2.56
C ASP A 23 -25.27 -6.27 3.89
N LEU A 24 -24.42 -5.73 4.77
CA LEU A 24 -24.83 -5.23 6.08
C LEU A 24 -25.31 -3.79 6.06
N ARG A 25 -25.00 -2.99 5.03
CA ARG A 25 -25.30 -1.55 5.01
C ARG A 25 -26.68 -1.23 4.46
N ALA A 26 -27.25 -0.10 4.92
CA ALA A 26 -28.45 0.48 4.36
C ALA A 26 -28.23 0.95 2.90
N GLU A 27 -29.28 0.95 2.07
CA GLU A 27 -29.16 1.21 0.62
C GLU A 27 -28.54 2.55 0.22
N GLY A 28 -28.57 3.57 1.09
CA GLY A 28 -28.00 4.89 0.79
C GLY A 28 -26.47 5.02 0.97
N ASP A 29 -25.85 4.09 1.72
CA ASP A 29 -24.44 4.16 2.12
C ASP A 29 -23.57 3.09 1.45
N LYS A 30 -24.11 2.36 0.47
CA LYS A 30 -23.42 1.26 -0.19
C LYS A 30 -22.50 1.77 -1.30
N LEU A 31 -21.30 1.24 -1.34
CA LEU A 31 -20.53 1.23 -2.59
C LEU A 31 -21.29 0.34 -3.57
N PRO A 32 -21.65 0.77 -4.80
CA PRO A 32 -22.33 -0.12 -5.72
C PRO A 32 -21.51 -1.40 -5.96
N ALA A 33 -22.10 -2.58 -5.75
CA ALA A 33 -21.39 -3.86 -5.91
C ALA A 33 -20.80 -4.02 -7.31
N GLU A 34 -21.48 -3.47 -8.31
CA GLU A 34 -21.00 -3.44 -9.69
C GLU A 34 -19.73 -2.60 -9.83
N GLN A 35 -19.68 -1.45 -9.16
CA GLN A 35 -18.49 -0.59 -9.15
C GLN A 35 -17.32 -1.30 -8.48
N LEU A 36 -17.53 -1.92 -7.31
CA LEU A 36 -16.51 -2.70 -6.63
C LEU A 36 -15.94 -3.80 -7.54
N ALA A 37 -16.84 -4.55 -8.22
CA ALA A 37 -16.42 -5.62 -9.11
C ALA A 37 -15.65 -5.11 -10.33
N MET A 38 -16.08 -3.99 -10.93
CA MET A 38 -15.39 -3.38 -12.07
C MET A 38 -14.00 -2.89 -11.69
N GLU A 39 -13.89 -2.15 -10.59
CA GLU A 39 -12.62 -1.62 -10.08
C GLU A 39 -11.67 -2.75 -9.67
N TRP A 40 -12.18 -3.81 -9.04
CA TRP A 40 -11.40 -4.99 -8.72
C TRP A 40 -10.81 -5.66 -9.96
N ASN A 41 -11.65 -5.91 -10.98
CA ASN A 41 -11.20 -6.52 -12.23
C ASN A 41 -10.18 -5.64 -12.98
N GLU A 42 -10.31 -4.32 -12.92
CA GLU A 42 -9.32 -3.37 -13.45
C GLU A 42 -7.96 -3.55 -12.77
N MET A 43 -7.95 -3.60 -11.43
CA MET A 43 -6.74 -3.80 -10.64
C MET A 43 -6.10 -5.16 -10.98
N GLU A 44 -6.85 -6.26 -10.90
CA GLU A 44 -6.34 -7.59 -11.24
C GLU A 44 -5.70 -7.61 -12.64
N ARG A 45 -6.37 -7.04 -13.64
CA ARG A 45 -5.85 -6.98 -15.00
C ARG A 45 -4.55 -6.19 -15.10
N LYS A 46 -4.42 -5.05 -14.39
CA LYS A 46 -3.20 -4.25 -14.38
C LYS A 46 -2.04 -5.02 -13.74
N PHE A 47 -2.28 -5.74 -12.66
CA PHE A 47 -1.27 -6.58 -12.01
C PHE A 47 -0.85 -7.79 -12.86
N GLN A 48 -1.65 -8.20 -13.87
CA GLN A 48 -1.25 -9.22 -14.85
C GLN A 48 -0.30 -8.68 -15.93
N ASP A 49 -0.14 -7.37 -16.09
CA ASP A 49 0.89 -6.79 -16.95
C ASP A 49 2.28 -7.04 -16.33
N ASP A 50 3.08 -7.87 -16.99
CA ASP A 50 4.41 -8.26 -16.49
C ASP A 50 5.35 -7.06 -16.30
N LYS A 51 5.29 -6.05 -17.18
CA LYS A 51 6.15 -4.86 -17.05
C LYS A 51 5.81 -4.04 -15.82
N PHE A 52 4.52 -3.85 -15.57
CA PHE A 52 4.03 -3.20 -14.36
C PHE A 52 4.38 -4.02 -13.12
N TRP A 53 4.15 -5.34 -13.17
CA TRP A 53 4.46 -6.25 -12.08
C TRP A 53 5.93 -6.18 -11.65
N TYR A 54 6.86 -6.37 -12.59
CA TYR A 54 8.30 -6.33 -12.28
C TYR A 54 8.81 -4.95 -11.82
N PHE A 55 8.07 -3.89 -12.09
CA PHE A 55 8.40 -2.57 -11.59
C PHE A 55 7.98 -2.35 -10.13
N ILE A 56 6.86 -2.96 -9.67
CA ILE A 56 6.28 -2.71 -8.35
C ILE A 56 6.48 -3.84 -7.34
N SER A 57 6.97 -5.01 -7.77
CA SER A 57 7.16 -6.17 -6.90
C SER A 57 8.62 -6.54 -6.75
N ASP A 58 8.98 -7.04 -5.57
CA ASP A 58 10.19 -7.81 -5.37
C ASP A 58 9.89 -9.29 -5.62
N ASP A 59 10.72 -9.98 -6.42
CA ASP A 59 10.58 -11.43 -6.69
C ASP A 59 10.55 -12.30 -5.42
N ASN A 60 10.91 -11.75 -4.26
CA ASN A 60 10.99 -12.43 -2.97
C ASN A 60 9.73 -12.34 -2.10
N GLN A 61 8.66 -11.71 -2.57
CA GLN A 61 7.49 -11.41 -1.72
C GLN A 61 6.51 -12.57 -1.59
N GLY A 62 6.79 -13.81 -1.72
CA GLY A 62 5.94 -14.96 -1.33
C GLY A 62 4.40 -14.78 -1.48
N THR A 63 3.96 -13.90 -2.38
CA THR A 63 2.56 -13.56 -2.60
C THR A 63 1.85 -14.71 -3.33
N GLN A 64 0.67 -15.08 -2.86
CA GLN A 64 -0.12 -16.14 -3.49
C GLN A 64 -0.71 -15.68 -4.84
N THR A 65 -1.07 -14.40 -4.92
CA THR A 65 -1.53 -13.76 -6.16
C THR A 65 -0.89 -12.39 -6.33
N ARG A 66 -0.74 -11.93 -7.57
CA ARG A 66 -0.10 -10.63 -7.85
C ARG A 66 -0.83 -9.45 -7.19
N ILE A 67 -2.16 -9.50 -7.08
CA ILE A 67 -2.94 -8.43 -6.45
C ILE A 67 -2.73 -8.36 -4.92
N ASP A 68 -2.25 -9.42 -4.26
CA ASP A 68 -1.94 -9.40 -2.83
C ASP A 68 -0.96 -8.27 -2.48
N VAL A 69 -0.02 -7.98 -3.37
CA VAL A 69 0.96 -6.89 -3.22
C VAL A 69 0.29 -5.52 -3.06
N LEU A 70 -0.85 -5.26 -3.71
CA LEU A 70 -1.59 -4.00 -3.53
C LEU A 70 -1.98 -3.79 -2.07
N PHE A 71 -2.45 -4.84 -1.41
CA PHE A 71 -2.89 -4.76 -0.01
C PHE A 71 -1.71 -4.59 0.95
N ASP A 72 -0.54 -5.11 0.61
CA ASP A 72 0.70 -4.84 1.35
C ASP A 72 1.10 -3.35 1.29
N PHE A 73 0.94 -2.72 0.13
CA PHE A 73 1.10 -1.27 0.01
C PHE A 73 0.04 -0.50 0.81
N VAL A 74 -1.23 -0.89 0.73
CA VAL A 74 -2.33 -0.23 1.45
C VAL A 74 -2.11 -0.25 2.95
N THR A 75 -1.69 -1.40 3.49
CA THR A 75 -1.47 -1.58 4.92
C THR A 75 -0.08 -1.16 5.40
N CYS A 76 0.75 -0.64 4.50
CA CYS A 76 2.15 -0.26 4.78
C CYS A 76 2.90 -1.42 5.47
N ARG A 77 2.72 -2.64 4.98
CA ARG A 77 3.35 -3.83 5.56
C ARG A 77 4.85 -3.61 5.77
N GLY A 78 5.34 -4.02 6.93
CA GLY A 78 6.77 -4.01 7.24
C GLY A 78 7.52 -5.20 6.60
N GLU A 79 8.77 -5.41 7.01
CA GLU A 79 9.63 -6.51 6.52
C GLU A 79 9.26 -7.88 7.12
N GLU A 80 8.16 -7.99 7.85
CA GLU A 80 7.72 -9.24 8.47
C GLU A 80 7.28 -10.26 7.42
N ASN A 81 7.72 -11.51 7.59
CA ASN A 81 7.36 -12.66 6.73
C ASN A 81 5.93 -13.18 6.97
N ASP A 82 4.99 -12.28 7.23
CA ASP A 82 3.61 -12.60 7.53
C ASP A 82 2.72 -12.38 6.31
N THR A 83 2.45 -13.43 5.57
CA THR A 83 1.64 -13.41 4.34
C THR A 83 0.19 -12.99 4.58
N ASP A 84 -0.32 -13.15 5.82
CA ASP A 84 -1.70 -12.83 6.17
C ASP A 84 -1.85 -11.46 6.86
N TYR A 85 -0.76 -10.69 6.98
CA TYR A 85 -0.75 -9.40 7.67
C TYR A 85 -1.84 -8.47 7.13
N SER A 86 -1.87 -8.25 5.82
CA SER A 86 -2.82 -7.34 5.19
C SER A 86 -4.26 -7.80 5.40
N TYR A 87 -4.55 -9.09 5.25
CA TYR A 87 -5.88 -9.63 5.55
C TYR A 87 -6.30 -9.38 7.00
N ARG A 88 -5.42 -9.61 7.97
CA ARG A 88 -5.75 -9.37 9.39
C ARG A 88 -6.04 -7.91 9.69
N GLU A 89 -5.34 -6.98 9.07
CA GLU A 89 -5.62 -5.54 9.24
C GLU A 89 -7.00 -5.16 8.68
N PHE A 90 -7.37 -5.68 7.51
CA PHE A 90 -8.72 -5.48 6.95
C PHE A 90 -9.79 -6.18 7.79
N GLN A 91 -9.52 -7.36 8.33
CA GLN A 91 -10.43 -8.07 9.22
C GLN A 91 -10.70 -7.29 10.51
N LYS A 92 -9.67 -6.71 11.14
CA LYS A 92 -9.83 -5.85 12.33
C LYS A 92 -10.77 -4.67 12.05
N LEU A 93 -10.61 -4.02 10.90
CA LEU A 93 -11.48 -2.93 10.49
C LEU A 93 -12.92 -3.40 10.27
N TYR A 94 -13.12 -4.50 9.57
CA TYR A 94 -14.43 -5.09 9.32
C TYR A 94 -15.13 -5.45 10.63
N ASP A 95 -14.45 -6.14 11.55
CA ASP A 95 -15.00 -6.52 12.83
C ASP A 95 -15.39 -5.31 13.69
N PHE A 96 -14.57 -4.24 13.63
CA PHE A 96 -14.88 -2.98 14.28
C PHE A 96 -16.14 -2.35 13.70
N CYS A 97 -16.26 -2.20 12.39
CA CYS A 97 -17.45 -1.65 11.72
C CYS A 97 -18.71 -2.45 12.08
N ARG A 98 -18.62 -3.77 12.03
CA ARG A 98 -19.72 -4.66 12.38
C ARG A 98 -20.16 -4.53 13.85
N ASN A 99 -19.21 -4.34 14.77
CA ASN A 99 -19.51 -4.14 16.19
C ASN A 99 -20.14 -2.77 16.46
N GLN A 100 -19.70 -1.73 15.76
CA GLN A 100 -20.34 -0.40 15.85
C GLN A 100 -21.80 -0.44 15.46
N GLU A 101 -22.14 -1.07 14.35
CA GLU A 101 -23.53 -1.22 13.89
C GLU A 101 -24.39 -1.96 14.91
N ARG A 102 -23.86 -3.02 15.52
CA ARG A 102 -24.58 -3.81 16.53
C ARG A 102 -24.79 -3.06 17.85
N ASN A 103 -23.77 -2.37 18.33
CA ASN A 103 -23.74 -1.78 19.66
C ASN A 103 -24.08 -0.29 19.65
N ARG A 104 -24.23 0.35 18.48
CA ARG A 104 -24.44 1.80 18.29
C ARG A 104 -23.44 2.64 19.07
N THR A 105 -22.18 2.24 19.07
CA THR A 105 -21.09 3.00 19.72
C THR A 105 -20.56 4.05 18.76
N ASN A 106 -20.10 5.18 19.30
CA ASN A 106 -19.44 6.25 18.55
C ASN A 106 -17.91 6.14 18.65
N GLU A 107 -17.38 4.96 18.84
CA GLU A 107 -15.94 4.73 18.87
C GLU A 107 -15.34 4.98 17.47
N VAL A 108 -14.11 5.47 17.44
CA VAL A 108 -13.37 5.70 16.19
C VAL A 108 -12.33 4.59 16.03
N PHE A 109 -12.33 3.98 14.85
CA PHE A 109 -11.27 3.02 14.52
C PHE A 109 -9.94 3.75 14.36
N VAL A 110 -8.92 3.27 15.06
CA VAL A 110 -7.55 3.75 14.91
C VAL A 110 -6.81 2.72 14.08
N SER A 111 -6.65 3.01 12.80
CA SER A 111 -5.90 2.17 11.88
C SER A 111 -4.40 2.30 12.12
N SER A 112 -3.67 1.19 12.06
CA SER A 112 -2.20 1.18 12.08
C SER A 112 -1.59 1.71 10.77
N TRP A 113 -2.37 1.71 9.68
CA TRP A 113 -1.91 2.03 8.32
C TRP A 113 -2.48 3.32 7.75
N SER A 114 -3.57 3.86 8.30
CA SER A 114 -4.10 5.16 7.85
C SER A 114 -4.96 5.83 8.92
N ASN A 115 -4.72 7.12 9.17
CA ASN A 115 -5.54 7.93 10.07
C ASN A 115 -6.88 8.34 9.46
N ASP A 116 -7.06 8.17 8.15
CA ASP A 116 -8.22 8.61 7.38
C ASP A 116 -9.19 7.44 7.08
N VAL A 117 -8.92 6.24 7.61
CA VAL A 117 -9.73 5.04 7.39
C VAL A 117 -10.50 4.70 8.65
N HIS A 118 -11.81 4.91 8.60
CA HIS A 118 -12.73 4.67 9.71
C HIS A 118 -13.87 3.71 9.32
N SER A 119 -13.95 3.31 8.06
CA SER A 119 -14.98 2.42 7.53
C SER A 119 -14.40 1.54 6.40
N MET A 120 -15.11 0.47 6.05
CA MET A 120 -14.76 -0.35 4.87
C MET A 120 -14.81 0.47 3.58
N GLN A 121 -15.71 1.45 3.49
CA GLN A 121 -15.79 2.35 2.34
C GLN A 121 -14.56 3.26 2.24
N ASP A 122 -14.05 3.79 3.37
CA ASP A 122 -12.80 4.57 3.35
C ASP A 122 -11.59 3.69 3.03
N ALA A 123 -11.61 2.44 3.51
CA ALA A 123 -10.60 1.45 3.14
C ALA A 123 -10.58 1.19 1.63
N TRP A 124 -11.75 1.07 0.99
CA TRP A 124 -11.84 0.92 -0.46
C TRP A 124 -11.30 2.13 -1.22
N LYS A 125 -11.65 3.34 -0.78
CA LYS A 125 -11.06 4.57 -1.35
C LYS A 125 -9.53 4.59 -1.20
N GLN A 126 -9.01 4.10 -0.08
CA GLN A 126 -7.57 4.00 0.13
C GLN A 126 -6.94 2.95 -0.80
N VAL A 127 -7.58 1.80 -1.03
CA VAL A 127 -7.16 0.78 -2.01
C VAL A 127 -7.06 1.40 -3.40
N ARG A 128 -8.11 2.09 -3.88
CA ARG A 128 -8.11 2.79 -5.17
C ARG A 128 -6.98 3.80 -5.28
N LYS A 129 -6.87 4.68 -4.28
CA LYS A 129 -5.82 5.72 -4.24
C LYS A 129 -4.41 5.14 -4.27
N THR A 130 -4.20 4.03 -3.59
CA THR A 130 -2.91 3.32 -3.61
C THR A 130 -2.64 2.74 -5.00
N PHE A 131 -3.63 2.07 -5.59
CA PHE A 131 -3.52 1.54 -6.95
C PHE A 131 -3.20 2.64 -7.97
N ASP A 132 -3.95 3.74 -7.97
CA ASP A 132 -3.73 4.86 -8.87
C ASP A 132 -2.32 5.46 -8.73
N ARG A 133 -1.80 5.51 -7.50
CA ARG A 133 -0.41 5.94 -7.24
C ARG A 133 0.62 4.99 -7.83
N LEU A 134 0.44 3.68 -7.68
CA LEU A 134 1.35 2.69 -8.25
C LEU A 134 1.33 2.74 -9.79
N VAL A 135 0.15 2.94 -10.39
CA VAL A 135 0.00 3.14 -11.82
C VAL A 135 0.72 4.42 -12.26
N ALA A 136 0.55 5.53 -11.52
CA ALA A 136 1.25 6.78 -11.80
C ALA A 136 2.78 6.64 -11.70
N TRP A 137 3.30 5.87 -10.75
CA TRP A 137 4.75 5.58 -10.66
C TRP A 137 5.30 4.90 -11.90
N TYR A 138 4.50 4.04 -12.51
CA TYR A 138 4.89 3.30 -13.72
C TYR A 138 4.68 4.11 -15.01
N GLU A 139 3.59 4.86 -15.12
CA GLU A 139 3.18 5.54 -16.36
C GLU A 139 3.72 6.97 -16.49
N ASP A 140 3.95 7.67 -15.37
CA ASP A 140 4.55 9.00 -15.40
C ASP A 140 6.08 8.91 -15.49
N ASN A 141 6.66 9.55 -16.50
CA ASN A 141 8.10 9.51 -16.78
C ASN A 141 8.96 9.94 -15.58
N LEU A 142 8.54 10.98 -14.86
CA LEU A 142 9.32 11.51 -13.76
C LEU A 142 9.34 10.55 -12.58
N TYR A 143 8.17 10.02 -12.22
CA TYR A 143 8.07 9.02 -11.16
C TYR A 143 8.76 7.71 -11.54
N TYR A 144 8.62 7.26 -12.78
CA TYR A 144 9.30 6.07 -13.27
C TYR A 144 10.82 6.16 -13.07
N HIS A 145 11.41 7.32 -13.39
CA HIS A 145 12.85 7.52 -13.19
C HIS A 145 13.25 7.64 -11.73
N TYR A 146 12.50 8.35 -10.89
CA TYR A 146 12.84 8.50 -9.47
C TYR A 146 12.68 7.19 -8.71
N VAL A 147 11.56 6.52 -8.87
CA VAL A 147 11.28 5.23 -8.21
C VAL A 147 12.22 4.16 -8.78
N GLY A 148 12.38 4.09 -10.11
CA GLY A 148 13.30 3.14 -10.76
C GLY A 148 14.75 3.29 -10.32
N TYR A 149 15.24 4.54 -10.13
CA TYR A 149 16.57 4.75 -9.56
C TYR A 149 16.67 4.21 -8.13
N LEU A 150 15.70 4.49 -7.27
CA LEU A 150 15.71 4.00 -5.89
C LEU A 150 15.67 2.46 -5.85
N ILE A 151 14.90 1.82 -6.74
CA ILE A 151 14.90 0.36 -6.88
C ILE A 151 16.29 -0.14 -7.32
N ALA A 152 16.90 0.50 -8.31
CA ALA A 152 18.22 0.11 -8.82
C ALA A 152 19.34 0.21 -7.76
N VAL A 153 19.19 1.11 -6.77
CA VAL A 153 20.15 1.24 -5.65
C VAL A 153 19.73 0.43 -4.41
N GLY A 154 18.77 -0.49 -4.54
CA GLY A 154 18.45 -1.53 -3.56
C GLY A 154 17.30 -1.23 -2.61
N PHE A 155 16.45 -0.23 -2.89
CA PHE A 155 15.19 -0.07 -2.15
C PHE A 155 14.09 -0.92 -2.80
N SER A 156 13.28 -1.60 -1.98
CA SER A 156 12.06 -2.20 -2.51
C SER A 156 10.99 -1.14 -2.83
N PRO A 157 10.10 -1.40 -3.80
CA PRO A 157 8.98 -0.50 -4.06
C PRO A 157 8.13 -0.22 -2.81
N LEU A 158 7.91 -1.24 -1.98
CA LEU A 158 7.17 -1.10 -0.72
C LEU A 158 7.92 -0.21 0.30
N GLN A 159 9.24 -0.33 0.40
CA GLN A 159 10.05 0.57 1.26
C GLN A 159 9.96 2.03 0.80
N ILE A 160 9.97 2.26 -0.53
CA ILE A 160 9.80 3.61 -1.09
C ILE A 160 8.41 4.16 -0.75
N TYR A 161 7.38 3.34 -0.89
CA TYR A 161 6.01 3.72 -0.57
C TYR A 161 5.84 4.06 0.91
N ASN A 162 6.32 3.18 1.80
CA ASN A 162 6.27 3.38 3.25
C ASN A 162 7.02 4.66 3.67
N TYR A 163 8.18 4.94 3.07
CA TYR A 163 8.88 6.19 3.28
C TYR A 163 8.03 7.42 2.95
N LEU A 164 7.34 7.42 1.80
CA LEU A 164 6.46 8.53 1.41
C LEU A 164 5.25 8.69 2.34
N GLU A 165 4.65 7.58 2.78
CA GLU A 165 3.54 7.63 3.74
C GLU A 165 4.00 8.13 5.13
N ASP A 166 5.22 7.79 5.56
CA ASP A 166 5.79 8.32 6.80
C ASP A 166 6.06 9.82 6.71
N GLU A 167 6.60 10.32 5.60
CA GLU A 167 6.81 11.75 5.38
C GLU A 167 5.48 12.52 5.38
N LYS A 168 4.46 11.97 4.76
CA LYS A 168 3.10 12.52 4.77
C LYS A 168 2.51 12.56 6.18
N ARG A 169 2.66 11.48 6.97
CA ARG A 169 2.21 11.45 8.37
C ARG A 169 2.93 12.48 9.21
N LYS A 170 4.26 12.58 9.11
CA LYS A 170 5.06 13.61 9.79
C LYS A 170 4.54 15.01 9.45
N ARG A 171 4.30 15.30 8.17
CA ARG A 171 3.80 16.60 7.74
C ARG A 171 2.44 16.92 8.35
N LYS A 172 1.49 15.98 8.35
CA LYS A 172 0.18 16.15 8.99
C LYS A 172 0.26 16.39 10.50
N VAL A 173 1.24 15.81 11.18
CA VAL A 173 1.46 16.05 12.63
C VAL A 173 1.93 17.48 12.88
N PHE A 174 2.86 18.00 12.06
CA PHE A 174 3.37 19.37 12.19
C PHE A 174 2.36 20.44 11.73
N GLU A 175 1.57 20.13 10.71
CA GLU A 175 0.58 21.03 10.12
C GLU A 175 -0.76 20.30 9.99
N PRO A 176 -1.60 20.26 11.04
CA PRO A 176 -2.93 19.65 10.98
C PRO A 176 -3.77 20.28 9.87
N GLY A 177 -4.36 19.46 8.98
CA GLY A 177 -5.11 19.89 7.83
C GLY A 177 -4.27 20.10 6.55
N TYR A 178 -2.97 19.88 6.59
CA TYR A 178 -2.12 19.94 5.39
C TYR A 178 -2.52 18.85 4.38
N GLU A 179 -2.73 19.27 3.13
CA GLU A 179 -2.98 18.37 2.02
C GLU A 179 -1.66 18.06 1.29
N TRP A 180 -1.29 16.78 1.31
CA TRP A 180 -0.08 16.29 0.64
C TRP A 180 -0.21 16.38 -0.89
N THR A 181 0.72 17.08 -1.51
CA THR A 181 0.69 17.39 -2.95
C THR A 181 1.61 16.48 -3.78
N ILE A 182 1.47 16.57 -5.10
CA ILE A 182 2.39 15.97 -6.07
C ILE A 182 3.82 16.51 -5.84
N GLU A 183 3.96 17.82 -5.65
CA GLU A 183 5.25 18.48 -5.42
C GLU A 183 5.93 17.96 -4.14
N ASP A 184 5.17 17.67 -3.07
CA ASP A 184 5.72 17.09 -1.84
C ASP A 184 6.25 15.67 -2.09
N THR A 185 5.55 14.89 -2.90
CA THR A 185 6.01 13.55 -3.32
C THR A 185 7.31 13.65 -4.08
N GLU A 186 7.42 14.52 -5.07
CA GLU A 186 8.64 14.74 -5.85
C GLU A 186 9.80 15.21 -4.98
N LYS A 187 9.59 16.20 -4.11
CA LYS A 187 10.61 16.69 -3.17
C LYS A 187 11.11 15.58 -2.26
N SER A 188 10.22 14.72 -1.77
CA SER A 188 10.58 13.63 -0.89
C SER A 188 11.40 12.55 -1.61
N LEU A 189 11.02 12.19 -2.85
CA LEU A 189 11.78 11.25 -3.67
C LEU A 189 13.17 11.79 -3.99
N ARG A 190 13.27 13.06 -4.44
CA ARG A 190 14.57 13.72 -4.71
C ARG A 190 15.45 13.74 -3.47
N ARG A 191 14.89 14.05 -2.29
CA ARG A 191 15.63 14.03 -1.03
C ARG A 191 16.17 12.64 -0.73
N LYS A 192 15.36 11.59 -0.87
CA LYS A 192 15.76 10.20 -0.66
C LYS A 192 16.91 9.78 -1.59
N ILE A 193 16.83 10.16 -2.86
CA ILE A 193 17.90 9.95 -3.87
C ILE A 193 19.19 10.65 -3.43
N MET A 194 19.10 11.92 -3.02
CA MET A 194 20.27 12.68 -2.60
C MET A 194 20.92 12.16 -1.31
N GLU A 195 20.11 11.64 -0.38
CA GLU A 195 20.61 10.99 0.83
C GLU A 195 21.42 9.74 0.48
N ARG A 196 20.89 8.89 -0.42
CA ARG A 196 21.59 7.69 -0.88
C ARG A 196 22.90 8.04 -1.59
N PHE A 197 22.86 9.01 -2.50
CA PHE A 197 24.06 9.47 -3.20
C PHE A 197 25.16 10.01 -2.27
N LYS A 198 24.77 10.72 -1.21
CA LYS A 198 25.72 11.18 -0.18
C LYS A 198 26.33 10.03 0.63
N GLN A 199 25.56 8.97 0.89
CA GLN A 199 26.06 7.77 1.58
C GLN A 199 27.11 7.06 0.71
N ASP A 200 26.80 6.82 -0.56
CA ASP A 200 27.72 6.15 -1.50
C ASP A 200 29.01 6.94 -1.66
N ASN A 201 28.95 8.26 -1.77
CA ASN A 201 30.15 9.10 -1.85
C ASN A 201 30.99 9.11 -0.55
N LYS A 202 30.39 8.89 0.62
CA LYS A 202 31.14 8.74 1.87
C LYS A 202 31.91 7.42 1.92
N PHE A 203 31.32 6.33 1.40
CA PHE A 203 32.01 5.04 1.31
C PHE A 203 33.22 5.12 0.38
N ILE A 204 33.04 5.68 -0.82
CA ILE A 204 34.15 5.86 -1.78
C ILE A 204 35.28 6.67 -1.16
N LYS A 205 35.01 7.75 -0.42
CA LYS A 205 36.05 8.53 0.26
C LYS A 205 36.75 7.76 1.36
N LYS A 206 36.04 6.91 2.09
CA LYS A 206 36.63 6.11 3.17
C LYS A 206 37.54 5.02 2.60
N ASP A 207 37.07 4.29 1.60
CA ASP A 207 37.85 3.23 0.95
C ASP A 207 39.13 3.78 0.33
N VAL A 208 39.10 4.99 -0.27
CA VAL A 208 40.25 5.64 -0.84
C VAL A 208 41.23 6.09 0.25
N ILE A 209 40.77 6.49 1.43
CA ILE A 209 41.68 6.89 2.55
C ILE A 209 42.35 5.65 3.15
N ASP A 210 41.60 4.56 3.35
CA ASP A 210 42.09 3.32 3.94
C ASP A 210 43.09 2.57 3.00
N GLU A 211 43.09 2.85 1.67
CA GLU A 211 44.08 2.34 0.72
C GLU A 211 45.41 3.14 0.69
N PHE A 212 45.43 4.35 1.28
CA PHE A 212 46.62 5.23 1.28
C PHE A 212 47.26 5.42 2.67
N GLU A 213 46.75 4.77 3.72
CA GLU A 213 47.39 4.62 5.01
C GLU A 213 48.14 3.26 5.14
#